data_e0dc7679e36e097d15221991da752e8d
#
_entry.id   e0dc7679e36e097d15221991da752e8d
#
_cell.length_a   1.000
_cell.length_b   1.000
_cell.length_c   1.000
_cell.angle_alpha   90.00
_cell.angle_beta   90.00
_cell.angle_gamma   90.00
#
_symmetry.space_group_name_H-M   'P 1'
#
loop_
_entity.id
_entity.type
_entity.pdbx_description
1 polymer ?
#
loop_
_entity_poly.entity_id
_entity_poly.type
_entity_poly.pdbx_seq_one_letter_code
_entity_poly.pdbx_strand_id
1 'polypeptide(L)'
;MYSVRDLIGDAGKYAQNHERVLKQLADMGFTAVEAANYGDGKLYGVAPEQFKADVEAAGMKVMSSHVTRNLNDEELKSKDFTEALKWWDQCIDAHKRAGMQYMVIPWCSVPKTLADLQTICDYYNQVGKKVAAAGMKLGYHSHSHEFQKVEGKVMEDYMIEHTDPNYLFFQMDVYWAVRGQVSPVAYFKKYPGRFTLLHIKDDSEIGQSGMVGFDAIFNNFDKAGAKGWVLELEHASTPDILKGMKESIDYIKNAKFVKASYNK
;
A
#
# COMPACT_ATOMS: atom_id res chain seq x y z
N MET A 1 6.07 -6.66 -2.55
CA MET A 1 7.38 -7.27 -2.18
C MET A 1 7.47 -7.57 -0.67
N TYR A 2 6.60 -7.00 0.16
CA TYR A 2 6.54 -7.32 1.59
C TYR A 2 6.27 -8.82 1.84
N SER A 3 5.43 -9.45 1.04
CA SER A 3 5.12 -10.90 1.13
C SER A 3 6.37 -11.79 1.03
N VAL A 4 7.36 -11.38 0.26
CA VAL A 4 8.62 -12.14 0.05
C VAL A 4 9.83 -11.52 0.78
N ARG A 5 9.57 -10.74 1.86
CA ARG A 5 10.60 -10.03 2.63
C ARG A 5 11.68 -10.93 3.21
N ASP A 6 11.35 -12.16 3.52
CA ASP A 6 12.33 -13.12 4.05
C ASP A 6 13.35 -13.56 2.99
N LEU A 7 13.03 -13.38 1.70
CA LEU A 7 13.87 -13.71 0.55
C LEU A 7 14.64 -12.50 0.02
N ILE A 8 13.99 -11.32 -0.04
CA ILE A 8 14.53 -10.10 -0.69
C ILE A 8 14.23 -8.80 0.09
N GLY A 9 13.89 -8.85 1.39
CA GLY A 9 13.39 -7.70 2.14
C GLY A 9 14.44 -6.68 2.58
N ASP A 10 15.72 -7.02 2.56
CA ASP A 10 16.82 -6.11 2.88
C ASP A 10 17.87 -6.08 1.76
N ALA A 11 18.83 -5.14 1.83
CA ALA A 11 19.84 -4.94 0.80
C ALA A 11 20.70 -6.19 0.52
N GLY A 12 21.05 -6.94 1.57
CA GLY A 12 21.87 -8.15 1.43
C GLY A 12 21.10 -9.29 0.77
N LYS A 13 19.89 -9.55 1.21
CA LYS A 13 19.00 -10.55 0.62
C LYS A 13 18.61 -10.18 -0.80
N TYR A 14 18.33 -8.89 -1.05
CA TYR A 14 18.01 -8.41 -2.39
C TYR A 14 19.16 -8.64 -3.35
N ALA A 15 20.38 -8.23 -2.99
CA ALA A 15 21.56 -8.43 -3.85
C ALA A 15 21.80 -9.90 -4.23
N GLN A 16 21.45 -10.84 -3.33
CA GLN A 16 21.67 -12.27 -3.55
C GLN A 16 20.54 -12.97 -4.32
N ASN A 17 19.30 -12.50 -4.20
CA ASN A 17 18.13 -13.29 -4.59
C ASN A 17 17.17 -12.59 -5.56
N HIS A 18 17.33 -11.28 -5.83
CA HIS A 18 16.31 -10.52 -6.56
C HIS A 18 16.00 -11.10 -7.94
N GLU A 19 17.01 -11.44 -8.75
CA GLU A 19 16.81 -11.99 -10.09
C GLU A 19 15.91 -13.24 -10.07
N ARG A 20 16.25 -14.19 -9.19
CA ARG A 20 15.51 -15.44 -9.05
C ARG A 20 14.10 -15.21 -8.53
N VAL A 21 13.94 -14.42 -7.46
CA VAL A 21 12.63 -14.22 -6.82
C VAL A 21 11.70 -13.40 -7.70
N LEU A 22 12.19 -12.31 -8.32
CA LEU A 22 11.38 -11.50 -9.23
C LEU A 22 10.95 -12.30 -10.46
N LYS A 23 11.85 -13.12 -11.02
CA LYS A 23 11.47 -14.01 -12.12
C LYS A 23 10.42 -15.03 -11.72
N GLN A 24 10.53 -15.65 -10.55
CA GLN A 24 9.52 -16.59 -10.06
C GLN A 24 8.15 -15.92 -9.88
N LEU A 25 8.10 -14.69 -9.36
CA LEU A 25 6.86 -13.92 -9.26
C LEU A 25 6.27 -13.61 -10.65
N ALA A 26 7.10 -13.19 -11.61
CA ALA A 26 6.64 -12.95 -12.98
C ALA A 26 6.09 -14.23 -13.64
N ASP A 27 6.78 -15.36 -13.46
CA ASP A 27 6.35 -16.68 -14.00
C ASP A 27 5.02 -17.14 -13.39
N MET A 28 4.70 -16.73 -12.14
CA MET A 28 3.38 -16.96 -11.53
C MET A 28 2.29 -16.07 -12.15
N GLY A 29 2.67 -15.00 -12.85
CA GLY A 29 1.77 -14.08 -13.54
C GLY A 29 1.54 -12.76 -12.81
N PHE A 30 2.40 -12.40 -11.85
CA PHE A 30 2.46 -11.02 -11.34
C PHE A 30 3.00 -10.10 -12.43
N THR A 31 2.41 -8.93 -12.58
CA THR A 31 2.75 -7.95 -13.64
C THR A 31 3.42 -6.70 -13.11
N ALA A 32 3.34 -6.48 -11.81
CA ALA A 32 3.92 -5.32 -11.14
C ALA A 32 4.29 -5.66 -9.70
N VAL A 33 5.13 -4.80 -9.11
CA VAL A 33 5.51 -4.89 -7.71
C VAL A 33 5.19 -3.61 -6.95
N GLU A 34 4.85 -3.78 -5.67
CA GLU A 34 4.88 -2.74 -4.66
C GLU A 34 6.11 -2.97 -3.78
N ALA A 35 7.03 -1.99 -3.75
CA ALA A 35 8.21 -2.03 -2.91
C ALA A 35 7.84 -1.81 -1.43
N ALA A 36 8.69 -2.26 -0.52
CA ALA A 36 8.48 -2.08 0.92
C ALA A 36 9.81 -1.86 1.69
N ASN A 37 10.84 -1.40 0.98
CA ASN A 37 12.10 -1.05 1.60
C ASN A 37 12.70 0.17 0.88
N TYR A 38 12.73 1.29 1.59
CA TYR A 38 13.36 2.53 1.16
C TYR A 38 14.21 3.09 2.31
N GLY A 39 15.38 3.57 2.00
CA GLY A 39 16.27 4.29 2.92
C GLY A 39 17.35 5.04 2.18
N ASP A 40 17.64 6.26 2.62
CA ASP A 40 18.74 7.11 2.12
C ASP A 40 18.79 7.25 0.58
N GLY A 41 17.61 7.44 -0.03
CA GLY A 41 17.49 7.60 -1.49
C GLY A 41 17.62 6.31 -2.29
N LYS A 42 17.61 5.14 -1.65
CA LYS A 42 17.77 3.81 -2.25
C LYS A 42 16.57 2.93 -1.98
N LEU A 43 16.31 1.99 -2.87
CA LEU A 43 15.34 0.92 -2.72
C LEU A 43 16.07 -0.42 -2.60
N TYR A 44 15.84 -1.14 -1.51
CA TYR A 44 16.56 -2.39 -1.24
C TYR A 44 18.10 -2.27 -1.29
N GLY A 45 18.63 -1.07 -0.97
CA GLY A 45 20.07 -0.77 -0.98
C GLY A 45 20.67 -0.45 -2.35
N VAL A 46 19.88 -0.48 -3.43
CA VAL A 46 20.34 -0.14 -4.79
C VAL A 46 19.78 1.22 -5.24
N ALA A 47 20.39 1.82 -6.26
CA ALA A 47 19.89 3.05 -6.86
C ALA A 47 18.47 2.84 -7.42
N PRO A 48 17.59 3.85 -7.41
CA PRO A 48 16.21 3.73 -7.90
C PRO A 48 16.11 3.22 -9.34
N GLU A 49 17.00 3.66 -10.22
CA GLU A 49 17.07 3.21 -11.61
C GLU A 49 17.47 1.74 -11.72
N GLN A 50 18.38 1.29 -10.84
CA GLN A 50 18.78 -0.12 -10.81
C GLN A 50 17.63 -0.99 -10.35
N PHE A 51 16.93 -0.61 -9.27
CA PHE A 51 15.73 -1.31 -8.81
C PHE A 51 14.68 -1.43 -9.92
N LYS A 52 14.45 -0.33 -10.66
CA LYS A 52 13.55 -0.35 -11.82
C LYS A 52 14.02 -1.34 -12.88
N ALA A 53 15.29 -1.29 -13.25
CA ALA A 53 15.86 -2.19 -14.25
C ALA A 53 15.75 -3.66 -13.86
N ASP A 54 15.99 -3.99 -12.58
CA ASP A 54 15.89 -5.36 -12.07
C ASP A 54 14.45 -5.90 -12.18
N VAL A 55 13.45 -5.09 -11.83
CA VAL A 55 12.03 -5.45 -11.93
C VAL A 55 11.60 -5.60 -13.40
N GLU A 56 12.03 -4.68 -14.27
CA GLU A 56 11.74 -4.71 -15.71
C GLU A 56 12.42 -5.90 -16.41
N ALA A 57 13.64 -6.26 -16.01
CA ALA A 57 14.35 -7.44 -16.51
C ALA A 57 13.60 -8.75 -16.19
N ALA A 58 12.86 -8.80 -15.09
CA ALA A 58 11.99 -9.93 -14.76
C ALA A 58 10.64 -9.92 -15.54
N GLY A 59 10.35 -8.88 -16.32
CA GLY A 59 9.12 -8.74 -17.09
C GLY A 59 7.97 -8.07 -16.34
N MET A 60 8.23 -7.44 -15.21
CA MET A 60 7.25 -6.72 -14.39
C MET A 60 7.47 -5.19 -14.43
N LYS A 61 6.57 -4.46 -13.80
CA LYS A 61 6.65 -2.99 -13.63
C LYS A 61 6.77 -2.63 -12.15
N VAL A 62 7.47 -1.54 -11.87
CA VAL A 62 7.40 -0.91 -10.55
C VAL A 62 6.13 -0.07 -10.49
N MET A 63 5.23 -0.36 -9.57
CA MET A 63 3.95 0.32 -9.47
C MET A 63 3.90 1.31 -8.30
N SER A 64 4.24 0.85 -7.12
CA SER A 64 4.12 1.58 -5.86
C SER A 64 5.20 1.21 -4.86
N SER A 65 5.22 1.93 -3.75
CA SER A 65 6.07 1.63 -2.61
C SER A 65 5.38 1.98 -1.30
N HIS A 66 5.47 1.09 -0.33
CA HIS A 66 5.22 1.42 1.07
C HIS A 66 6.40 2.20 1.63
N VAL A 67 6.15 3.42 2.06
CA VAL A 67 7.16 4.33 2.62
C VAL A 67 6.52 5.33 3.56
N THR A 68 7.18 5.62 4.68
CA THR A 68 6.68 6.59 5.64
C THR A 68 7.79 7.34 6.35
N ARG A 69 7.48 8.56 6.71
CA ARG A 69 8.16 9.40 7.68
C ARG A 69 7.08 9.96 8.62
N ASN A 70 6.83 9.27 9.73
CA ASN A 70 5.86 9.74 10.72
C ASN A 70 6.40 10.99 11.43
N LEU A 71 5.49 11.86 11.87
CA LEU A 71 5.85 12.99 12.72
C LEU A 71 6.33 12.48 14.08
N ASN A 72 7.38 13.10 14.61
CA ASN A 72 7.76 12.93 16.00
C ASN A 72 6.89 13.82 16.92
N ASP A 73 7.03 13.66 18.23
CA ASP A 73 6.20 14.37 19.21
C ASP A 73 6.37 15.92 19.14
N GLU A 74 7.57 16.40 18.79
CA GLU A 74 7.85 17.84 18.66
C GLU A 74 7.19 18.39 17.40
N GLU A 75 7.35 17.73 16.26
CA GLU A 75 6.71 18.12 15.00
C GLU A 75 5.18 18.07 15.11
N LEU A 76 4.64 17.06 15.79
CA LEU A 76 3.20 16.93 16.02
C LEU A 76 2.67 18.09 16.88
N LYS A 77 3.43 18.48 17.93
CA LYS A 77 3.06 19.56 18.85
C LYS A 77 3.26 20.95 18.26
N SER A 78 4.38 21.19 17.60
CA SER A 78 4.72 22.48 16.99
C SER A 78 3.98 22.74 15.68
N LYS A 79 3.55 21.67 14.99
CA LYS A 79 3.02 21.69 13.63
C LYS A 79 4.02 22.22 12.59
N ASP A 80 5.30 22.14 12.91
CA ASP A 80 6.38 22.44 11.98
C ASP A 80 6.85 21.15 11.28
N PHE A 81 6.54 21.05 10.01
CA PHE A 81 6.83 19.87 9.17
C PHE A 81 8.09 20.06 8.32
N THR A 82 8.86 21.12 8.54
CA THR A 82 9.98 21.50 7.66
C THR A 82 10.96 20.35 7.43
N GLU A 83 11.43 19.70 8.49
CA GLU A 83 12.39 18.60 8.37
C GLU A 83 11.76 17.34 7.79
N ALA A 84 10.54 17.03 8.18
CA ALA A 84 9.81 15.90 7.60
C ALA A 84 9.58 16.09 6.09
N LEU A 85 9.23 17.30 5.65
CA LEU A 85 9.02 17.61 4.24
C LEU A 85 10.31 17.61 3.42
N LYS A 86 11.45 17.97 3.98
CA LYS A 86 12.78 17.81 3.34
C LYS A 86 13.09 16.31 3.08
N TRP A 87 12.81 15.46 4.06
CA TRP A 87 12.96 14.02 3.89
C TRP A 87 12.09 13.50 2.75
N TRP A 88 10.83 13.98 2.67
CA TRP A 88 9.93 13.62 1.57
C TRP A 88 10.43 14.11 0.21
N ASP A 89 11.10 15.25 0.11
CA ASP A 89 11.65 15.73 -1.16
C ASP A 89 12.67 14.73 -1.74
N GLN A 90 13.58 14.21 -0.91
CA GLN A 90 14.52 13.17 -1.32
C GLN A 90 13.82 11.85 -1.67
N CYS A 91 12.84 11.46 -0.85
CA CYS A 91 12.07 10.26 -1.05
C CYS A 91 11.27 10.29 -2.37
N ILE A 92 10.59 11.40 -2.64
CA ILE A 92 9.81 11.62 -3.87
C ILE A 92 10.71 11.55 -5.11
N ASP A 93 11.89 12.18 -5.09
CA ASP A 93 12.86 12.11 -6.18
C ASP A 93 13.27 10.67 -6.49
N ALA A 94 13.63 9.90 -5.47
CA ALA A 94 13.99 8.49 -5.63
C ALA A 94 12.86 7.65 -6.22
N HIS A 95 11.63 7.81 -5.75
CA HIS A 95 10.47 7.07 -6.23
C HIS A 95 10.10 7.45 -7.68
N LYS A 96 10.24 8.73 -8.04
CA LYS A 96 10.07 9.21 -9.42
C LYS A 96 11.10 8.58 -10.35
N ARG A 97 12.37 8.52 -9.96
CA ARG A 97 13.45 7.87 -10.73
C ARG A 97 13.23 6.36 -10.88
N ALA A 98 12.65 5.71 -9.87
CA ALA A 98 12.23 4.32 -9.96
C ALA A 98 10.99 4.11 -10.88
N GLY A 99 10.36 5.18 -11.38
CA GLY A 99 9.21 5.11 -12.28
C GLY A 99 7.89 4.74 -11.60
N MET A 100 7.77 4.98 -10.30
CA MET A 100 6.55 4.67 -9.53
C MET A 100 5.41 5.62 -9.86
N GLN A 101 4.19 5.09 -9.80
CA GLN A 101 2.97 5.86 -9.95
C GLN A 101 2.38 6.25 -8.59
N TYR A 102 2.62 5.44 -7.58
CA TYR A 102 2.05 5.60 -6.24
C TYR A 102 3.15 5.53 -5.17
N MET A 103 2.97 6.32 -4.14
CA MET A 103 3.69 6.22 -2.87
C MET A 103 2.64 6.01 -1.78
N VAL A 104 2.82 5.05 -0.90
CA VAL A 104 1.80 4.68 0.08
C VAL A 104 2.40 4.69 1.46
N ILE A 105 1.78 5.45 2.37
CA ILE A 105 2.11 5.45 3.80
C ILE A 105 1.50 4.19 4.40
N PRO A 106 2.32 3.23 4.88
CA PRO A 106 1.81 1.93 5.30
C PRO A 106 1.26 1.92 6.71
N TRP A 107 1.54 2.94 7.52
CA TRP A 107 1.19 2.91 8.93
C TRP A 107 1.41 4.26 9.64
N CYS A 108 0.52 4.59 10.57
CA CYS A 108 0.78 5.58 11.62
C CYS A 108 0.16 5.12 12.95
N SER A 109 0.68 5.60 14.07
CA SER A 109 0.12 5.32 15.38
C SER A 109 -1.27 5.95 15.54
N VAL A 110 -2.15 5.31 16.30
CA VAL A 110 -3.42 5.93 16.72
C VAL A 110 -3.10 7.11 17.64
N PRO A 111 -3.42 8.35 17.24
CA PRO A 111 -3.16 9.51 18.07
C PRO A 111 -4.10 9.57 19.29
N LYS A 112 -3.69 10.30 20.31
CA LYS A 112 -4.49 10.40 21.55
C LYS A 112 -5.68 11.32 21.39
N THR A 113 -5.60 12.34 20.53
CA THR A 113 -6.61 13.39 20.37
C THR A 113 -6.99 13.60 18.91
N LEU A 114 -8.18 14.14 18.66
CA LEU A 114 -8.57 14.59 17.31
C LEU A 114 -7.72 15.76 16.82
N ALA A 115 -7.19 16.58 17.73
CA ALA A 115 -6.26 17.66 17.37
C ALA A 115 -4.94 17.13 16.78
N ASP A 116 -4.39 16.06 17.36
CA ASP A 116 -3.22 15.39 16.82
C ASP A 116 -3.55 14.69 15.49
N LEU A 117 -4.71 14.05 15.39
CA LEU A 117 -5.15 13.42 14.15
C LEU A 117 -5.35 14.45 13.02
N GLN A 118 -5.89 15.64 13.33
CA GLN A 118 -5.99 16.73 12.36
C GLN A 118 -4.60 17.17 11.89
N THR A 119 -3.63 17.29 12.81
CA THR A 119 -2.25 17.64 12.46
C THR A 119 -1.62 16.61 11.51
N ILE A 120 -1.91 15.32 11.71
CA ILE A 120 -1.47 14.25 10.81
C ILE A 120 -2.14 14.39 9.44
N CYS A 121 -3.45 14.69 9.38
CA CYS A 121 -4.16 14.93 8.12
C CYS A 121 -3.58 16.14 7.35
N ASP A 122 -3.32 17.24 8.06
CA ASP A 122 -2.70 18.44 7.47
C ASP A 122 -1.31 18.16 6.91
N TYR A 123 -0.52 17.37 7.62
CA TYR A 123 0.79 16.91 7.16
C TYR A 123 0.68 16.04 5.90
N TYR A 124 -0.23 15.05 5.89
CA TYR A 124 -0.42 14.19 4.71
C TYR A 124 -0.93 14.95 3.50
N ASN A 125 -1.77 15.98 3.68
CA ASN A 125 -2.17 16.89 2.61
C ASN A 125 -0.97 17.63 2.01
N GLN A 126 -0.01 18.09 2.84
CA GLN A 126 1.20 18.75 2.34
C GLN A 126 2.12 17.78 1.61
N VAL A 127 2.34 16.58 2.14
CA VAL A 127 3.10 15.52 1.46
C VAL A 127 2.45 15.15 0.14
N GLY A 128 1.14 14.91 0.13
CA GLY A 128 0.39 14.55 -1.07
C GLY A 128 0.47 15.60 -2.16
N LYS A 129 0.43 16.89 -1.79
CA LYS A 129 0.63 17.99 -2.73
C LYS A 129 2.01 17.96 -3.40
N LYS A 130 3.08 17.62 -2.64
CA LYS A 130 4.44 17.45 -3.19
C LYS A 130 4.52 16.23 -4.12
N VAL A 131 3.94 15.10 -3.71
CA VAL A 131 3.89 13.87 -4.51
C VAL A 131 3.13 14.10 -5.82
N ALA A 132 1.99 14.82 -5.77
CA ALA A 132 1.22 15.20 -6.95
C ALA A 132 2.00 16.12 -7.90
N ALA A 133 2.75 17.09 -7.37
CA ALA A 133 3.62 17.97 -8.17
C ALA A 133 4.74 17.19 -8.89
N ALA A 134 5.15 16.04 -8.36
CA ALA A 134 6.11 15.13 -9.00
C ALA A 134 5.46 14.20 -10.05
N GLY A 135 4.13 14.23 -10.22
CA GLY A 135 3.38 13.41 -11.17
C GLY A 135 2.97 12.03 -10.62
N MET A 136 3.07 11.82 -9.32
CA MET A 136 2.66 10.60 -8.62
C MET A 136 1.43 10.86 -7.74
N LYS A 137 0.93 9.81 -7.07
CA LYS A 137 -0.17 9.91 -6.10
C LYS A 137 0.25 9.35 -4.76
N LEU A 138 -0.10 10.06 -3.69
CA LEU A 138 0.09 9.58 -2.31
C LEU A 138 -1.14 8.80 -1.87
N GLY A 139 -0.91 7.65 -1.23
CA GLY A 139 -1.93 6.84 -0.57
C GLY A 139 -1.64 6.64 0.91
N TYR A 140 -2.65 6.22 1.64
CA TYR A 140 -2.55 5.70 3.00
C TYR A 140 -3.09 4.27 3.02
N HIS A 141 -2.31 3.33 3.53
CA HIS A 141 -2.69 1.92 3.67
C HIS A 141 -3.26 1.69 5.07
N SER A 142 -4.49 1.20 5.11
CA SER A 142 -5.24 1.01 6.34
C SER A 142 -5.09 -0.41 6.87
N HIS A 143 -4.85 -0.52 8.18
CA HIS A 143 -4.95 -1.77 8.94
C HIS A 143 -6.25 -1.81 9.76
N SER A 144 -6.25 -2.59 10.84
CA SER A 144 -7.43 -2.69 11.72
C SER A 144 -7.51 -1.58 12.76
N HIS A 145 -6.38 -0.98 13.12
CA HIS A 145 -6.32 0.01 14.19
C HIS A 145 -6.92 1.37 13.79
N GLU A 146 -6.98 1.69 12.51
CA GLU A 146 -7.61 2.92 12.02
C GLU A 146 -9.14 2.90 12.21
N PHE A 147 -9.73 1.72 12.38
CA PHE A 147 -11.16 1.60 12.69
C PHE A 147 -11.48 1.78 14.18
N GLN A 148 -10.47 2.04 15.02
CA GLN A 148 -10.65 2.46 16.40
C GLN A 148 -11.13 3.92 16.50
N LYS A 149 -11.65 4.28 17.66
CA LYS A 149 -12.13 5.65 17.92
C LYS A 149 -11.08 6.48 18.63
N VAL A 150 -10.85 7.68 18.12
CA VAL A 150 -10.15 8.78 18.78
C VAL A 150 -11.19 9.80 19.22
N GLU A 151 -11.33 10.04 20.51
CA GLU A 151 -12.34 10.96 21.08
C GLU A 151 -13.75 10.76 20.47
N GLY A 152 -14.14 9.49 20.30
CA GLY A 152 -15.48 9.11 19.82
C GLY A 152 -15.64 9.06 18.29
N LYS A 153 -14.66 9.51 17.49
CA LYS A 153 -14.66 9.45 16.02
C LYS A 153 -13.79 8.29 15.53
N VAL A 154 -14.27 7.53 14.56
CA VAL A 154 -13.45 6.49 13.91
C VAL A 154 -12.28 7.17 13.18
N MET A 155 -11.04 6.72 13.42
CA MET A 155 -9.84 7.35 12.87
C MET A 155 -9.84 7.33 11.34
N GLU A 156 -10.16 6.19 10.71
CA GLU A 156 -10.25 6.06 9.25
C GLU A 156 -11.25 7.05 8.64
N ASP A 157 -12.46 7.12 9.22
CA ASP A 157 -13.49 8.07 8.78
C ASP A 157 -12.98 9.51 8.85
N TYR A 158 -12.36 9.87 9.99
CA TYR A 158 -11.82 11.20 10.20
C TYR A 158 -10.73 11.53 9.17
N MET A 159 -9.80 10.61 8.92
CA MET A 159 -8.74 10.80 7.92
C MET A 159 -9.32 10.99 6.52
N ILE A 160 -10.30 10.18 6.13
CA ILE A 160 -10.96 10.30 4.82
C ILE A 160 -11.65 11.66 4.66
N GLU A 161 -12.33 12.13 5.71
CA GLU A 161 -13.10 13.37 5.70
C GLU A 161 -12.24 14.65 5.80
N HIS A 162 -11.01 14.55 6.37
CA HIS A 162 -10.13 15.68 6.62
C HIS A 162 -8.85 15.70 5.74
N THR A 163 -8.81 14.83 4.72
CA THR A 163 -7.73 14.86 3.71
C THR A 163 -8.31 15.15 2.33
N ASP A 164 -7.55 15.92 1.54
CA ASP A 164 -7.95 16.31 0.20
C ASP A 164 -7.89 15.10 -0.76
N PRO A 165 -9.00 14.71 -1.43
CA PRO A 165 -9.02 13.60 -2.37
C PRO A 165 -8.11 13.80 -3.60
N ASN A 166 -7.68 15.03 -3.89
CA ASN A 166 -6.71 15.30 -4.94
C ASN A 166 -5.27 14.95 -4.51
N TYR A 167 -5.00 14.87 -3.20
CA TYR A 167 -3.66 14.69 -2.65
C TYR A 167 -3.47 13.38 -1.90
N LEU A 168 -4.53 12.77 -1.36
CA LEU A 168 -4.46 11.50 -0.65
C LEU A 168 -5.60 10.57 -1.07
N PHE A 169 -5.26 9.37 -1.52
CA PHE A 169 -6.19 8.26 -1.63
C PHE A 169 -5.98 7.27 -0.49
N PHE A 170 -6.91 6.33 -0.32
CA PHE A 170 -6.78 5.25 0.65
C PHE A 170 -6.51 3.93 -0.08
N GLN A 171 -5.52 3.19 0.41
CA GLN A 171 -5.25 1.81 0.01
C GLN A 171 -5.83 0.91 1.10
N MET A 172 -7.12 0.55 0.96
CA MET A 172 -7.74 -0.33 1.93
C MET A 172 -7.19 -1.75 1.81
N ASP A 173 -6.67 -2.28 2.90
CA ASP A 173 -6.45 -3.71 3.05
C ASP A 173 -7.75 -4.38 3.47
N VAL A 174 -8.26 -5.26 2.59
CA VAL A 174 -9.60 -5.85 2.77
C VAL A 174 -9.67 -6.83 3.93
N TYR A 175 -8.57 -7.52 4.25
CA TYR A 175 -8.48 -8.40 5.40
C TYR A 175 -8.43 -7.60 6.71
N TRP A 176 -7.58 -6.59 6.77
CA TRP A 176 -7.47 -5.76 7.96
C TRP A 176 -8.76 -4.96 8.24
N ALA A 177 -9.51 -4.55 7.22
CA ALA A 177 -10.84 -3.98 7.39
C ALA A 177 -11.80 -4.97 8.08
N VAL A 178 -11.83 -6.24 7.63
CA VAL A 178 -12.63 -7.30 8.29
C VAL A 178 -12.15 -7.55 9.73
N ARG A 179 -10.85 -7.54 9.99
CA ARG A 179 -10.28 -7.65 11.34
C ARG A 179 -10.62 -6.43 12.20
N GLY A 180 -10.77 -5.25 11.59
CA GLY A 180 -11.29 -4.03 12.21
C GLY A 180 -12.81 -4.04 12.38
N GLN A 181 -13.48 -5.17 12.09
CA GLN A 181 -14.94 -5.36 12.22
C GLN A 181 -15.77 -4.42 11.33
N VAL A 182 -15.23 -4.05 10.16
CA VAL A 182 -15.93 -3.24 9.17
C VAL A 182 -16.03 -3.95 7.83
N SER A 183 -17.02 -3.57 7.05
CA SER A 183 -17.18 -4.10 5.68
C SER A 183 -16.46 -3.21 4.68
N PRO A 184 -15.49 -3.73 3.88
CA PRO A 184 -14.90 -2.98 2.79
C PRO A 184 -15.94 -2.36 1.85
N VAL A 185 -16.96 -3.15 1.48
CA VAL A 185 -18.03 -2.70 0.57
C VAL A 185 -18.88 -1.57 1.18
N ALA A 186 -19.10 -1.58 2.51
CA ALA A 186 -19.79 -0.47 3.18
C ALA A 186 -18.96 0.83 3.10
N TYR A 187 -17.64 0.73 3.26
CA TYR A 187 -16.71 1.87 3.09
C TYR A 187 -16.66 2.38 1.65
N PHE A 188 -16.64 1.50 0.64
CA PHE A 188 -16.71 1.92 -0.76
C PHE A 188 -17.99 2.68 -1.09
N LYS A 189 -19.11 2.30 -0.47
CA LYS A 189 -20.38 3.00 -0.62
C LYS A 189 -20.44 4.32 0.15
N LYS A 190 -19.81 4.37 1.33
CA LYS A 190 -19.74 5.56 2.18
C LYS A 190 -18.83 6.63 1.61
N TYR A 191 -17.70 6.22 1.04
CA TYR A 191 -16.66 7.11 0.51
C TYR A 191 -16.29 6.73 -0.93
N PRO A 192 -17.20 6.88 -1.90
CA PRO A 192 -16.98 6.45 -3.27
C PRO A 192 -15.80 7.22 -3.89
N GLY A 193 -14.96 6.49 -4.62
CA GLY A 193 -13.81 7.07 -5.33
C GLY A 193 -12.56 7.32 -4.48
N ARG A 194 -12.59 7.04 -3.16
CA ARG A 194 -11.44 7.30 -2.27
C ARG A 194 -10.40 6.18 -2.23
N PHE A 195 -10.70 4.98 -2.76
CA PHE A 195 -9.86 3.78 -2.64
C PHE A 195 -9.23 3.40 -3.98
N THR A 196 -8.17 4.15 -4.38
CA THR A 196 -7.54 4.01 -5.72
C THR A 196 -6.82 2.68 -5.91
N LEU A 197 -6.22 2.14 -4.87
CA LEU A 197 -5.63 0.81 -4.82
C LEU A 197 -6.27 0.02 -3.68
N LEU A 198 -6.38 -1.29 -3.85
CA LEU A 198 -6.77 -2.19 -2.77
C LEU A 198 -5.63 -3.16 -2.46
N HIS A 199 -5.41 -3.46 -1.18
CA HIS A 199 -4.66 -4.65 -0.79
C HIS A 199 -5.60 -5.83 -0.68
N ILE A 200 -5.36 -6.83 -1.52
CA ILE A 200 -6.08 -8.10 -1.52
C ILE A 200 -5.29 -9.07 -0.66
N LYS A 201 -5.77 -9.25 0.55
CA LYS A 201 -5.14 -10.03 1.61
C LYS A 201 -6.17 -10.91 2.30
N ASP A 202 -5.73 -12.03 2.84
CA ASP A 202 -6.47 -12.92 3.71
C ASP A 202 -5.62 -13.27 4.95
N ASP A 203 -6.10 -14.13 5.81
CA ASP A 203 -5.34 -14.61 6.99
C ASP A 203 -4.09 -15.41 6.58
N SER A 204 -4.24 -16.24 5.55
CA SER A 204 -3.18 -16.95 4.86
C SER A 204 -3.34 -16.79 3.35
N GLU A 205 -3.29 -17.86 2.56
CA GLU A 205 -3.52 -17.80 1.12
C GLU A 205 -4.91 -17.28 0.79
N ILE A 206 -5.01 -16.47 -0.25
CA ILE A 206 -6.23 -15.78 -0.64
C ILE A 206 -7.38 -16.77 -0.84
N GLY A 207 -8.50 -16.53 -0.15
CA GLY A 207 -9.73 -17.32 -0.24
C GLY A 207 -9.80 -18.52 0.70
N GLN A 208 -8.77 -18.80 1.49
CA GLN A 208 -8.76 -19.98 2.35
C GLN A 208 -9.49 -19.76 3.69
N SER A 209 -9.43 -18.54 4.26
CA SER A 209 -10.05 -18.30 5.58
C SER A 209 -11.58 -18.26 5.55
N GLY A 210 -12.16 -17.90 4.41
CA GLY A 210 -13.58 -17.64 4.29
C GLY A 210 -14.05 -16.36 5.00
N MET A 211 -13.15 -15.56 5.57
CA MET A 211 -13.50 -14.34 6.30
C MET A 211 -13.72 -13.15 5.37
N VAL A 212 -13.04 -13.11 4.23
CA VAL A 212 -13.06 -11.99 3.30
C VAL A 212 -13.97 -12.29 2.12
N GLY A 213 -15.01 -11.48 1.92
CA GLY A 213 -15.94 -11.59 0.79
C GLY A 213 -15.37 -11.02 -0.51
N PHE A 214 -14.40 -11.70 -1.12
CA PHE A 214 -13.70 -11.21 -2.31
C PHE A 214 -14.64 -10.96 -3.49
N ASP A 215 -15.66 -11.78 -3.70
CA ASP A 215 -16.68 -11.58 -4.72
C ASP A 215 -17.42 -10.25 -4.57
N ALA A 216 -17.86 -9.92 -3.36
CA ALA A 216 -18.51 -8.66 -3.07
C ALA A 216 -17.55 -7.47 -3.25
N ILE A 217 -16.28 -7.62 -2.87
CA ILE A 217 -15.25 -6.59 -3.02
C ILE A 217 -15.01 -6.31 -4.50
N PHE A 218 -14.67 -7.31 -5.31
CA PHE A 218 -14.39 -7.13 -6.73
C PHE A 218 -15.61 -6.66 -7.53
N ASN A 219 -16.83 -7.07 -7.16
CA ASN A 219 -18.06 -6.57 -7.76
C ASN A 219 -18.37 -5.10 -7.42
N ASN A 220 -17.73 -4.52 -6.41
CA ASN A 220 -17.86 -3.11 -6.04
C ASN A 220 -16.59 -2.28 -6.30
N PHE A 221 -15.65 -2.79 -7.11
CA PHE A 221 -14.38 -2.15 -7.43
C PHE A 221 -14.58 -0.74 -8.03
N ASP A 222 -15.55 -0.59 -8.93
CA ASP A 222 -15.88 0.69 -9.53
C ASP A 222 -16.37 1.73 -8.50
N LYS A 223 -17.12 1.29 -7.46
CA LYS A 223 -17.56 2.17 -6.37
C LYS A 223 -16.42 2.62 -5.48
N ALA A 224 -15.46 1.74 -5.23
CA ALA A 224 -14.23 2.08 -4.53
C ALA A 224 -13.44 3.18 -5.27
N GLY A 225 -13.59 3.29 -6.59
CA GLY A 225 -12.76 4.10 -7.49
C GLY A 225 -11.41 3.42 -7.78
N ALA A 226 -11.32 2.13 -7.53
CA ALA A 226 -10.08 1.39 -7.62
C ALA A 226 -9.60 1.26 -9.08
N LYS A 227 -8.30 1.49 -9.27
CA LYS A 227 -7.60 1.38 -10.57
C LYS A 227 -6.67 0.17 -10.61
N GLY A 228 -6.45 -0.46 -9.46
CA GLY A 228 -5.60 -1.63 -9.34
C GLY A 228 -5.69 -2.24 -7.94
N TRP A 229 -4.99 -3.34 -7.78
CA TRP A 229 -4.88 -4.05 -6.52
C TRP A 229 -3.50 -4.68 -6.36
N VAL A 230 -3.10 -4.87 -5.12
CA VAL A 230 -1.87 -5.54 -4.72
C VAL A 230 -2.26 -6.78 -3.93
N LEU A 231 -1.69 -7.93 -4.28
CA LEU A 231 -1.82 -9.13 -3.49
C LEU A 231 -0.78 -9.13 -2.37
N GLU A 232 -1.21 -9.28 -1.13
CA GLU A 232 -0.34 -9.45 0.00
C GLU A 232 -0.59 -10.79 0.69
N LEU A 233 0.48 -11.55 0.88
CA LEU A 233 0.54 -12.75 1.71
C LEU A 233 1.55 -12.51 2.83
N GLU A 234 1.07 -12.25 4.03
CA GLU A 234 1.93 -11.95 5.17
C GLU A 234 2.45 -13.22 5.84
N HIS A 235 1.60 -14.23 5.89
CA HIS A 235 1.89 -15.56 6.41
C HIS A 235 1.30 -16.62 5.49
N ALA A 236 2.12 -17.56 5.04
CA ALA A 236 1.63 -18.74 4.31
C ALA A 236 1.26 -19.85 5.29
N SER A 237 0.29 -20.69 4.93
CA SER A 237 -0.11 -21.88 5.69
C SER A 237 0.99 -22.95 5.74
N THR A 238 1.99 -22.83 4.86
CA THR A 238 3.18 -23.69 4.80
C THR A 238 4.46 -22.84 4.88
N PRO A 239 5.63 -23.42 5.19
CA PRO A 239 6.89 -22.68 5.22
C PRO A 239 7.34 -22.11 3.87
N ASP A 240 6.74 -22.53 2.77
CA ASP A 240 7.08 -22.06 1.41
C ASP A 240 6.19 -20.88 1.00
N ILE A 241 6.69 -19.67 1.23
CA ILE A 241 5.97 -18.43 0.88
C ILE A 241 5.71 -18.32 -0.63
N LEU A 242 6.59 -18.81 -1.49
CA LEU A 242 6.40 -18.74 -2.94
C LEU A 242 5.29 -19.68 -3.41
N LYS A 243 5.15 -20.84 -2.78
CA LYS A 243 4.01 -21.71 -2.99
C LYS A 243 2.70 -21.01 -2.60
N GLY A 244 2.64 -20.39 -1.42
CA GLY A 244 1.48 -19.63 -0.96
C GLY A 244 1.15 -18.46 -1.91
N MET A 245 2.15 -17.74 -2.42
CA MET A 245 1.98 -16.69 -3.42
C MET A 245 1.37 -17.25 -4.72
N LYS A 246 1.83 -18.43 -5.16
CA LYS A 246 1.28 -19.10 -6.35
C LYS A 246 -0.18 -19.50 -6.15
N GLU A 247 -0.51 -20.13 -5.03
CA GLU A 247 -1.89 -20.52 -4.71
C GLU A 247 -2.81 -19.30 -4.64
N SER A 248 -2.35 -18.22 -4.01
CA SER A 248 -3.10 -16.98 -3.88
C SER A 248 -3.37 -16.29 -5.23
N ILE A 249 -2.38 -16.18 -6.10
CA ILE A 249 -2.59 -15.56 -7.43
C ILE A 249 -3.44 -16.45 -8.33
N ASP A 250 -3.31 -17.77 -8.22
CA ASP A 250 -4.15 -18.71 -8.98
C ASP A 250 -5.62 -18.61 -8.56
N TYR A 251 -5.91 -18.47 -7.26
CA TYR A 251 -7.27 -18.23 -6.80
C TYR A 251 -7.88 -17.00 -7.48
N ILE A 252 -7.16 -15.87 -7.48
CA ILE A 252 -7.63 -14.61 -8.10
C ILE A 252 -7.81 -14.77 -9.62
N LYS A 253 -6.85 -15.40 -10.32
CA LYS A 253 -6.89 -15.59 -11.78
C LYS A 253 -8.03 -16.50 -12.22
N ASN A 254 -8.43 -17.47 -11.39
CA ASN A 254 -9.51 -18.40 -11.69
C ASN A 254 -10.89 -17.91 -11.19
N ALA A 255 -10.93 -16.84 -10.40
CA ALA A 255 -12.16 -16.30 -9.83
C ALA A 255 -13.00 -15.59 -10.91
N LYS A 256 -14.22 -16.07 -11.15
CA LYS A 256 -15.14 -15.53 -12.17
C LYS A 256 -15.59 -14.09 -11.90
N PHE A 257 -15.48 -13.63 -10.67
CA PHE A 257 -15.84 -12.28 -10.26
C PHE A 257 -14.71 -11.25 -10.48
N VAL A 258 -13.50 -11.70 -10.82
CA VAL A 258 -12.37 -10.82 -11.13
C VAL A 258 -12.34 -10.52 -12.62
N LYS A 259 -12.42 -9.24 -12.99
CA LYS A 259 -12.36 -8.82 -14.38
C LYS A 259 -10.91 -8.79 -14.89
N ALA A 260 -10.73 -9.04 -16.19
CA ALA A 260 -9.41 -8.97 -16.82
C ALA A 260 -8.78 -7.56 -16.77
N SER A 261 -9.59 -6.50 -16.67
CA SER A 261 -9.14 -5.12 -16.51
C SER A 261 -10.20 -4.29 -15.78
N TYR A 262 -9.75 -3.38 -14.93
CA TYR A 262 -10.54 -2.36 -14.24
C TYR A 262 -10.24 -0.95 -14.74
N ASN A 263 -9.34 -0.80 -15.69
CA ASN A 263 -9.05 0.46 -16.36
C ASN A 263 -10.09 0.70 -17.47
N LYS A 264 -10.98 1.67 -17.25
CA LYS A 264 -11.82 2.26 -18.27
C LYS A 264 -11.34 3.66 -18.57
#